data_0991937dd596a7a6ee2cbb5663a0088b
#
_entry.id   0991937dd596a7a6ee2cbb5663a0088b
#
_cell.length_a   1.000
_cell.length_b   1.000
_cell.length_c   1.000
_cell.angle_alpha   90.00
_cell.angle_beta   90.00
_cell.angle_gamma   90.00
#
_symmetry.space_group_name_H-M   'P 1'
#
loop_
_entity.id
_entity.type
_entity.pdbx_description
1 polymer ?
#
loop_
_entity_poly.entity_id
_entity_poly.type
_entity_poly.pdbx_seq_one_letter_code
_entity_poly.pdbx_strand_id
1 'polypeptide(L)'
;MYLRKKKVRNVEYLYLVKSEWDKVKKTSKQKTIKYLGDASTVNRDDIPVEYRNDPKINAYLIENTPKDFKRRQAIINKFQAQFFSSLTEGVLKDSIQLYESFVGQSTIEKFYEKIMNPVMAKIGDMWAVGKLSIATEHVASNAAQSLVKIISDNHKKNKLDRGKIIITTPVGEDHCISCNVLESLLLSKGFTTFNISPSTPAESLIQFVKTVRPTAILISIR
;
A
#
# COMPACT_ATOMS: atom_id res chain seq x y z
N MET A 1 -23.31 7.57 -10.07
CA MET A 1 -23.68 6.90 -8.80
C MET A 1 -22.46 6.32 -8.15
N TYR A 2 -22.49 6.12 -6.82
CA TYR A 2 -21.43 5.43 -6.08
C TYR A 2 -21.94 4.97 -4.72
N LEU A 3 -21.22 4.03 -4.11
CA LEU A 3 -21.48 3.55 -2.77
C LEU A 3 -20.62 4.32 -1.76
N ARG A 4 -21.27 4.80 -0.69
CA ARG A 4 -20.61 5.56 0.38
C ARG A 4 -20.70 4.81 1.70
N LYS A 5 -19.58 4.62 2.36
CA LYS A 5 -19.51 4.10 3.73
C LYS A 5 -19.70 5.21 4.75
N LYS A 6 -20.42 4.93 5.82
CA LYS A 6 -20.52 5.78 7.01
C LYS A 6 -20.31 4.90 8.25
N LYS A 7 -19.32 5.24 9.06
CA LYS A 7 -19.03 4.52 10.31
C LYS A 7 -19.84 5.11 11.45
N VAL A 8 -20.58 4.26 12.16
CA VAL A 8 -21.35 4.62 13.37
C VAL A 8 -21.07 3.55 14.42
N ARG A 9 -20.54 3.93 15.60
CA ARG A 9 -20.24 3.02 16.73
C ARG A 9 -19.48 1.76 16.28
N ASN A 10 -18.41 1.91 15.50
CA ASN A 10 -17.57 0.83 14.97
C ASN A 10 -18.20 -0.08 13.89
N VAL A 11 -19.45 0.14 13.47
CA VAL A 11 -20.09 -0.55 12.35
C VAL A 11 -20.07 0.35 11.13
N GLU A 12 -19.70 -0.22 9.98
CA GLU A 12 -19.73 0.47 8.69
C GLU A 12 -21.06 0.21 7.99
N TYR A 13 -21.79 1.28 7.68
CA TYR A 13 -23.04 1.23 6.94
C TYR A 13 -22.85 1.75 5.51
N LEU A 14 -23.58 1.13 4.57
CA LEU A 14 -23.47 1.43 3.15
C LEU A 14 -24.71 2.20 2.66
N TYR A 15 -24.46 3.22 1.87
CA TYR A 15 -25.48 4.06 1.24
C TYR A 15 -25.22 4.15 -0.26
N LEU A 16 -26.29 4.02 -1.05
CA LEU A 16 -26.26 4.38 -2.46
C LEU A 16 -26.49 5.89 -2.59
N VAL A 17 -25.54 6.57 -3.20
CA VAL A 17 -25.49 8.04 -3.26
C VAL A 17 -25.35 8.52 -4.69
N LYS A 18 -26.04 9.59 -5.04
CA LYS A 18 -25.88 10.34 -6.29
C LYS A 18 -25.26 11.70 -5.98
N SER A 19 -24.28 12.08 -6.78
CA SER A 19 -23.77 13.45 -6.76
C SER A 19 -24.58 14.27 -7.76
N GLU A 20 -25.12 15.40 -7.31
CA GLU A 20 -25.85 16.37 -8.13
C GLU A 20 -25.16 17.73 -8.02
N TRP A 21 -24.93 18.37 -9.15
CA TRP A 21 -24.33 19.69 -9.19
C TRP A 21 -25.39 20.76 -8.90
N ASP A 22 -25.20 21.52 -7.82
CA ASP A 22 -26.02 22.68 -7.49
C ASP A 22 -25.50 23.90 -8.27
N LYS A 23 -26.20 24.28 -9.34
CA LYS A 23 -25.82 25.39 -10.20
C LYS A 23 -25.83 26.75 -9.47
N VAL A 24 -26.65 26.91 -8.44
CA VAL A 24 -26.77 28.16 -7.67
C VAL A 24 -25.61 28.30 -6.69
N LYS A 25 -25.29 27.24 -5.95
CA LYS A 25 -24.21 27.23 -4.96
C LYS A 25 -22.85 26.87 -5.53
N LYS A 26 -22.75 26.54 -6.83
CA LYS A 26 -21.54 26.06 -7.52
C LYS A 26 -20.81 24.97 -6.74
N THR A 27 -21.55 24.07 -6.10
CA THR A 27 -21.03 22.97 -5.30
C THR A 27 -21.73 21.67 -5.65
N SER A 28 -21.05 20.54 -5.41
CA SER A 28 -21.65 19.22 -5.56
C SER A 28 -22.39 18.84 -4.28
N LYS A 29 -23.69 18.55 -4.40
CA LYS A 29 -24.50 17.99 -3.32
C LYS A 29 -24.62 16.49 -3.46
N GLN A 30 -24.53 15.79 -2.34
CA GLN A 30 -24.74 14.35 -2.26
C GLN A 30 -26.18 14.07 -1.84
N LYS A 31 -26.89 13.31 -2.65
CA LYS A 31 -28.26 12.84 -2.36
C LYS A 31 -28.23 11.34 -2.10
N THR A 32 -28.67 10.93 -0.92
CA THR A 32 -28.83 9.51 -0.60
C THR A 32 -30.05 8.99 -1.34
N ILE A 33 -29.85 7.94 -2.13
CA ILE A 33 -30.90 7.26 -2.89
C ILE A 33 -31.48 6.12 -2.05
N LYS A 34 -30.61 5.31 -1.43
CA LYS A 34 -31.03 4.17 -0.61
C LYS A 34 -30.01 3.89 0.50
N TYR A 35 -30.50 3.57 1.67
CA TYR A 35 -29.74 2.93 2.73
C TYR A 35 -29.69 1.42 2.46
N LEU A 36 -28.51 0.82 2.47
CA LEU A 36 -28.31 -0.58 2.08
C LEU A 36 -28.04 -1.49 3.28
N GLY A 37 -27.78 -0.93 4.46
CA GLY A 37 -27.50 -1.71 5.67
C GLY A 37 -26.04 -1.78 6.03
N ASP A 38 -25.67 -2.82 6.77
CA ASP A 38 -24.29 -3.10 7.19
C ASP A 38 -23.42 -3.43 5.96
N ALA A 39 -22.31 -2.70 5.81
CA ALA A 39 -21.41 -2.85 4.64
C ALA A 39 -20.83 -4.26 4.50
N SER A 40 -20.80 -5.04 5.57
CA SER A 40 -20.31 -6.43 5.56
C SER A 40 -21.30 -7.44 4.98
N THR A 41 -22.60 -7.08 4.94
CA THR A 41 -23.68 -7.99 4.51
C THR A 41 -24.30 -7.62 3.16
N VAL A 42 -24.07 -6.38 2.70
CA VAL A 42 -24.64 -5.88 1.43
C VAL A 42 -24.12 -6.69 0.24
N ASN A 43 -25.04 -7.11 -0.61
CA ASN A 43 -24.77 -7.83 -1.84
C ASN A 43 -25.45 -7.17 -3.06
N ARG A 44 -25.29 -7.76 -4.25
CA ARG A 44 -25.84 -7.19 -5.49
C ARG A 44 -27.37 -7.06 -5.49
N ASP A 45 -28.06 -7.95 -4.78
CA ASP A 45 -29.52 -7.96 -4.76
C ASP A 45 -30.13 -6.82 -3.92
N ASP A 46 -29.34 -6.27 -2.99
CA ASP A 46 -29.74 -5.11 -2.19
C ASP A 46 -29.71 -3.80 -3.00
N ILE A 47 -28.99 -3.81 -4.14
CA ILE A 47 -28.92 -2.67 -5.05
C ILE A 47 -30.19 -2.62 -5.93
N PRO A 48 -30.84 -1.44 -6.08
CA PRO A 48 -31.95 -1.29 -7.01
C PRO A 48 -31.57 -1.71 -8.43
N VAL A 49 -32.47 -2.42 -9.12
CA VAL A 49 -32.22 -3.06 -10.43
C VAL A 49 -31.62 -2.09 -11.45
N GLU A 50 -32.08 -0.86 -11.46
CA GLU A 50 -31.64 0.22 -12.35
C GLU A 50 -30.13 0.60 -12.18
N TYR A 51 -29.52 0.28 -11.02
CA TYR A 51 -28.13 0.62 -10.71
C TYR A 51 -27.22 -0.61 -10.61
N ARG A 52 -27.76 -1.83 -10.74
CA ARG A 52 -26.98 -3.08 -10.63
C ARG A 52 -25.88 -3.23 -11.68
N ASN A 53 -26.02 -2.55 -12.82
CA ASN A 53 -25.05 -2.60 -13.91
C ASN A 53 -24.11 -1.38 -13.95
N ASP A 54 -24.18 -0.47 -12.96
CA ASP A 54 -23.23 0.64 -12.87
C ASP A 54 -21.82 0.11 -12.59
N PRO A 55 -20.82 0.42 -13.44
CA PRO A 55 -19.45 -0.12 -13.30
C PRO A 55 -18.82 0.19 -11.95
N LYS A 56 -19.08 1.38 -11.38
CA LYS A 56 -18.52 1.81 -10.09
C LYS A 56 -19.13 1.03 -8.92
N ILE A 57 -20.42 0.73 -9.01
CA ILE A 57 -21.14 -0.06 -8.02
C ILE A 57 -20.68 -1.51 -8.07
N ASN A 58 -20.55 -2.08 -9.28
CA ASN A 58 -20.08 -3.43 -9.46
C ASN A 58 -18.62 -3.60 -8.98
N ALA A 59 -17.73 -2.67 -9.33
CA ALA A 59 -16.35 -2.69 -8.84
C ALA A 59 -16.31 -2.67 -7.31
N TYR A 60 -17.11 -1.80 -6.67
CA TYR A 60 -17.20 -1.74 -5.21
C TYR A 60 -17.73 -3.03 -4.59
N LEU A 61 -18.80 -3.63 -5.15
CA LEU A 61 -19.38 -4.88 -4.65
C LEU A 61 -18.41 -6.05 -4.81
N ILE A 62 -17.74 -6.15 -5.97
CA ILE A 62 -16.68 -7.16 -6.19
C ILE A 62 -15.56 -6.99 -5.16
N GLU A 63 -15.23 -5.76 -4.79
CA GLU A 63 -14.20 -5.48 -3.78
C GLU A 63 -14.66 -5.74 -2.34
N ASN A 64 -15.95 -5.71 -2.02
CA ASN A 64 -16.45 -5.66 -0.65
C ASN A 64 -17.51 -6.72 -0.29
N THR A 65 -17.86 -7.67 -1.19
CA THR A 65 -18.81 -8.74 -0.85
C THR A 65 -18.23 -9.76 0.15
N PRO A 66 -19.01 -10.24 1.13
CA PRO A 66 -18.50 -11.14 2.17
C PRO A 66 -17.91 -12.44 1.63
N LYS A 67 -18.49 -13.04 0.58
CA LYS A 67 -17.95 -14.25 -0.04
C LYS A 67 -16.61 -13.99 -0.72
N ASP A 68 -16.52 -12.90 -1.47
CA ASP A 68 -15.28 -12.52 -2.16
C ASP A 68 -14.25 -11.96 -1.18
N PHE A 69 -14.68 -11.34 -0.08
CA PHE A 69 -13.80 -10.91 1.00
C PHE A 69 -13.10 -12.12 1.65
N LYS A 70 -13.85 -13.15 2.05
CA LYS A 70 -13.27 -14.38 2.64
C LYS A 70 -12.31 -15.07 1.66
N ARG A 71 -12.69 -15.17 0.39
CA ARG A 71 -11.84 -15.76 -0.66
C ARG A 71 -10.56 -14.95 -0.88
N ARG A 72 -10.67 -13.63 -0.98
CA ARG A 72 -9.52 -12.73 -1.13
C ARG A 72 -8.62 -12.77 0.10
N GLN A 73 -9.21 -12.75 1.30
CA GLN A 73 -8.43 -12.87 2.54
C GLN A 73 -7.68 -14.19 2.62
N ALA A 74 -8.29 -15.30 2.20
CA ALA A 74 -7.61 -16.60 2.13
C ALA A 74 -6.44 -16.58 1.13
N ILE A 75 -6.60 -15.93 -0.02
CA ILE A 75 -5.52 -15.73 -1.01
C ILE A 75 -4.39 -14.88 -0.41
N ILE A 76 -4.73 -13.74 0.20
CA ILE A 76 -3.76 -12.86 0.87
C ILE A 76 -2.99 -13.63 1.96
N ASN A 77 -3.70 -14.35 2.81
CA ASN A 77 -3.08 -15.14 3.89
C ASN A 77 -2.13 -16.21 3.33
N LYS A 78 -2.48 -16.84 2.21
CA LYS A 78 -1.60 -17.79 1.53
C LYS A 78 -0.33 -17.09 1.01
N PHE A 79 -0.45 -15.95 0.35
CA PHE A 79 0.71 -15.16 -0.10
C PHE A 79 1.57 -14.71 1.08
N GLN A 80 0.97 -14.24 2.17
CA GLN A 80 1.70 -13.85 3.38
C GLN A 80 2.47 -15.02 3.98
N ALA A 81 1.87 -16.22 4.07
CA ALA A 81 2.53 -17.40 4.61
C ALA A 81 3.74 -17.82 3.74
N GLN A 82 3.57 -17.86 2.43
CA GLN A 82 4.65 -18.19 1.50
C GLN A 82 5.77 -17.15 1.52
N PHE A 83 5.39 -15.87 1.58
CA PHE A 83 6.36 -14.76 1.63
C PHE A 83 7.12 -14.74 2.96
N PHE A 84 6.46 -15.03 4.09
CA PHE A 84 7.11 -15.21 5.37
C PHE A 84 8.18 -16.32 5.31
N SER A 85 7.84 -17.48 4.76
CA SER A 85 8.78 -18.61 4.61
C SER A 85 9.98 -18.21 3.74
N SER A 86 9.72 -17.65 2.55
CA SER A 86 10.80 -17.26 1.63
C SER A 86 11.76 -16.22 2.22
N LEU A 87 11.25 -15.27 3.02
CA LEU A 87 12.10 -14.29 3.69
C LEU A 87 12.91 -14.91 4.83
N THR A 88 12.28 -15.70 5.71
CA THR A 88 12.95 -16.30 6.86
C THR A 88 13.97 -17.39 6.47
N GLU A 89 13.77 -18.04 5.33
CA GLU A 89 14.70 -18.98 4.72
C GLU A 89 15.77 -18.32 3.85
N GLY A 90 15.63 -17.01 3.56
CA GLY A 90 16.55 -16.25 2.73
C GLY A 90 16.49 -16.59 1.24
N VAL A 91 15.39 -17.20 0.77
CA VAL A 91 15.23 -17.61 -0.64
C VAL A 91 14.70 -16.46 -1.47
N LEU A 92 15.59 -15.56 -1.88
CA LEU A 92 15.25 -14.35 -2.65
C LEU A 92 14.52 -14.66 -3.95
N LYS A 93 14.84 -15.75 -4.64
CA LYS A 93 14.18 -16.17 -5.89
C LYS A 93 12.68 -16.39 -5.66
N ASP A 94 12.30 -17.05 -4.60
CA ASP A 94 10.88 -17.33 -4.29
C ASP A 94 10.15 -16.05 -3.92
N SER A 95 10.82 -15.13 -3.20
CA SER A 95 10.28 -13.81 -2.90
C SER A 95 9.99 -12.99 -4.16
N ILE A 96 10.87 -13.04 -5.16
CA ILE A 96 10.68 -12.39 -6.46
C ILE A 96 9.49 -12.99 -7.21
N GLN A 97 9.42 -14.32 -7.30
CA GLN A 97 8.31 -15.01 -7.98
C GLN A 97 6.95 -14.72 -7.33
N LEU A 98 6.90 -14.67 -6.00
CA LEU A 98 5.70 -14.30 -5.24
C LEU A 98 5.28 -12.86 -5.53
N TYR A 99 6.23 -11.93 -5.55
CA TYR A 99 5.99 -10.54 -5.92
C TYR A 99 5.40 -10.43 -7.34
N GLU A 100 6.06 -11.04 -8.33
CA GLU A 100 5.63 -11.00 -9.73
C GLU A 100 4.22 -11.62 -9.91
N SER A 101 3.98 -12.76 -9.28
CA SER A 101 2.68 -13.43 -9.30
C SER A 101 1.57 -12.58 -8.68
N PHE A 102 1.86 -11.87 -7.59
CA PHE A 102 0.90 -10.99 -6.93
C PHE A 102 0.62 -9.73 -7.78
N VAL A 103 1.66 -9.06 -8.26
CA VAL A 103 1.55 -7.81 -9.03
C VAL A 103 0.96 -8.05 -10.42
N GLY A 104 1.13 -9.23 -11.01
CA GLY A 104 0.44 -9.64 -12.24
C GLY A 104 -1.09 -9.63 -12.13
N GLN A 105 -1.65 -9.69 -10.93
CA GLN A 105 -3.10 -9.67 -10.65
C GLN A 105 -3.53 -8.46 -9.80
N SER A 106 -2.58 -7.60 -9.41
CA SER A 106 -2.80 -6.50 -8.46
C SER A 106 -1.85 -5.34 -8.74
N THR A 107 -1.50 -4.55 -7.73
CA THR A 107 -0.58 -3.42 -7.85
C THR A 107 0.56 -3.52 -6.84
N ILE A 108 1.65 -2.81 -7.12
CA ILE A 108 2.81 -2.72 -6.23
C ILE A 108 2.43 -2.14 -4.85
N GLU A 109 1.53 -1.15 -4.81
CA GLU A 109 1.04 -0.57 -3.57
C GLU A 109 0.32 -1.61 -2.71
N LYS A 110 -0.54 -2.42 -3.34
CA LYS A 110 -1.25 -3.50 -2.65
C LYS A 110 -0.31 -4.62 -2.19
N PHE A 111 0.76 -4.90 -2.95
CA PHE A 111 1.78 -5.85 -2.49
C PHE A 111 2.42 -5.35 -1.19
N TYR A 112 2.88 -4.12 -1.15
CA TYR A 112 3.47 -3.56 0.07
C TYR A 112 2.45 -3.50 1.22
N GLU A 113 1.24 -3.00 0.97
CA GLU A 113 0.21 -2.84 1.99
C GLU A 113 -0.31 -4.18 2.54
N LYS A 114 -0.56 -5.16 1.67
CA LYS A 114 -1.26 -6.39 2.05
C LYS A 114 -0.33 -7.59 2.29
N ILE A 115 0.87 -7.60 1.73
CA ILE A 115 1.79 -8.74 1.83
C ILE A 115 3.04 -8.34 2.62
N MET A 116 3.85 -7.43 2.11
CA MET A 116 5.17 -7.16 2.67
C MET A 116 5.10 -6.56 4.08
N ASN A 117 4.37 -5.45 4.27
CA ASN A 117 4.30 -4.77 5.56
C ASN A 117 3.75 -5.66 6.68
N PRO A 118 2.62 -6.41 6.49
CA PRO A 118 2.14 -7.32 7.52
C PRO A 118 3.11 -8.46 7.84
N VAL A 119 3.83 -8.98 6.84
CA VAL A 119 4.81 -10.04 7.05
C VAL A 119 6.03 -9.53 7.81
N MET A 120 6.57 -8.35 7.44
CA MET A 120 7.69 -7.73 8.16
C MET A 120 7.32 -7.39 9.59
N ALA A 121 6.12 -6.84 9.83
CA ALA A 121 5.62 -6.61 11.19
C ALA A 121 5.55 -7.91 12.00
N LYS A 122 5.01 -8.99 11.42
CA LYS A 122 4.96 -10.31 12.07
C LYS A 122 6.37 -10.85 12.41
N ILE A 123 7.34 -10.67 11.52
CA ILE A 123 8.74 -11.08 11.76
C ILE A 123 9.31 -10.31 12.96
N GLY A 124 9.12 -8.99 13.00
CA GLY A 124 9.54 -8.15 14.12
C GLY A 124 8.86 -8.52 15.43
N ASP A 125 7.54 -8.74 15.42
CA ASP A 125 6.78 -9.17 16.61
C ASP A 125 7.26 -10.54 17.14
N MET A 126 7.52 -11.49 16.24
CA MET A 126 8.03 -12.82 16.62
C MET A 126 9.44 -12.76 17.18
N TRP A 127 10.30 -11.91 16.63
CA TRP A 127 11.62 -11.64 17.18
C TRP A 127 11.52 -11.00 18.58
N ALA A 128 10.71 -9.95 18.74
CA ALA A 128 10.56 -9.24 20.00
C ALA A 128 10.10 -10.12 21.16
N VAL A 129 9.31 -11.19 20.88
CA VAL A 129 8.86 -12.17 21.89
C VAL A 129 9.73 -13.43 21.92
N GLY A 130 10.89 -13.45 21.27
CA GLY A 130 11.84 -14.58 21.28
C GLY A 130 11.41 -15.82 20.49
N LYS A 131 10.39 -15.72 19.64
CA LYS A 131 9.92 -16.81 18.76
C LYS A 131 10.72 -16.94 17.47
N LEU A 132 11.50 -15.93 17.14
CA LEU A 132 12.45 -15.90 16.03
C LEU A 132 13.82 -15.47 16.54
N SER A 133 14.88 -16.13 16.05
CA SER A 133 16.24 -15.71 16.37
C SER A 133 16.58 -14.38 15.68
N ILE A 134 17.48 -13.60 16.26
CA ILE A 134 18.01 -12.38 15.63
C ILE A 134 18.64 -12.67 14.26
N ALA A 135 19.31 -13.83 14.12
CA ALA A 135 19.90 -14.24 12.85
C ALA A 135 18.83 -14.44 11.76
N THR A 136 17.69 -15.08 12.11
CA THR A 136 16.58 -15.30 11.19
C THR A 136 15.91 -13.97 10.82
N GLU A 137 15.76 -13.06 11.77
CA GLU A 137 15.24 -11.70 11.51
C GLU A 137 16.15 -10.96 10.53
N HIS A 138 17.48 -11.00 10.72
CA HIS A 138 18.43 -10.36 9.82
C HIS A 138 18.41 -10.97 8.42
N VAL A 139 18.31 -12.30 8.30
CA VAL A 139 18.15 -12.97 7.00
C VAL A 139 16.89 -12.46 6.29
N ALA A 140 15.77 -12.38 7.00
CA ALA A 140 14.50 -11.93 6.44
C ALA A 140 14.55 -10.45 6.03
N SER A 141 15.12 -9.58 6.87
CA SER A 141 15.26 -8.16 6.59
C SER A 141 16.18 -7.90 5.39
N ASN A 142 17.29 -8.62 5.27
CA ASN A 142 18.20 -8.52 4.12
C ASN A 142 17.54 -9.03 2.83
N ALA A 143 16.78 -10.12 2.87
CA ALA A 143 16.05 -10.64 1.73
C ALA A 143 14.97 -9.64 1.28
N ALA A 144 14.23 -9.04 2.22
CA ALA A 144 13.23 -8.02 1.94
C ALA A 144 13.85 -6.77 1.31
N GLN A 145 14.98 -6.27 1.83
CA GLN A 145 15.71 -5.13 1.25
C GLN A 145 16.20 -5.43 -0.17
N SER A 146 16.72 -6.64 -0.40
CA SER A 146 17.17 -7.08 -1.72
C SER A 146 16.02 -7.13 -2.73
N LEU A 147 14.85 -7.64 -2.32
CA LEU A 147 13.65 -7.63 -3.15
C LEU A 147 13.21 -6.20 -3.51
N VAL A 148 13.14 -5.31 -2.51
CA VAL A 148 12.74 -3.90 -2.74
C VAL A 148 13.71 -3.21 -3.70
N LYS A 149 15.01 -3.49 -3.59
CA LYS A 149 16.01 -2.96 -4.50
C LYS A 149 15.78 -3.43 -5.94
N ILE A 150 15.52 -4.71 -6.15
CA ILE A 150 15.20 -5.26 -7.49
C ILE A 150 13.95 -4.59 -8.06
N ILE A 151 12.91 -4.41 -7.25
CA ILE A 151 11.68 -3.72 -7.65
C ILE A 151 11.99 -2.27 -8.06
N SER A 152 12.79 -1.55 -7.27
CA SER A 152 13.20 -0.17 -7.56
C SER A 152 14.00 -0.08 -8.88
N ASP A 153 14.96 -0.97 -9.09
CA ASP A 153 15.80 -0.96 -10.29
C ASP A 153 14.99 -1.24 -11.56
N ASN A 154 13.96 -2.07 -11.49
CA ASN A 154 13.03 -2.31 -12.60
C ASN A 154 12.22 -1.07 -12.98
N HIS A 155 11.93 -0.19 -12.01
CA HIS A 155 11.14 1.03 -12.24
C HIS A 155 11.98 2.27 -12.59
N LYS A 156 13.29 2.27 -12.37
CA LYS A 156 14.19 3.40 -12.71
C LYS A 156 14.17 3.81 -14.18
N LYS A 157 13.73 2.92 -15.07
CA LYS A 157 13.65 3.17 -16.51
C LYS A 157 12.42 3.99 -16.92
N ASN A 158 11.41 4.10 -16.06
CA ASN A 158 10.14 4.80 -16.33
C ASN A 158 10.22 6.28 -15.92
N LYS A 159 10.97 7.09 -16.66
CA LYS A 159 11.10 8.53 -16.38
C LYS A 159 9.91 9.31 -16.97
N LEU A 160 8.94 9.65 -16.14
CA LEU A 160 7.82 10.56 -16.51
C LEU A 160 8.07 12.00 -16.05
N ASP A 161 9.23 12.34 -15.54
CA ASP A 161 9.63 13.68 -15.02
C ASP A 161 8.54 14.38 -14.19
N ARG A 162 8.02 13.68 -13.19
CA ARG A 162 7.02 14.22 -12.25
C ARG A 162 7.62 15.07 -11.14
N GLY A 163 8.93 15.30 -11.19
CA GLY A 163 9.67 16.06 -10.19
C GLY A 163 10.65 15.18 -9.39
N LYS A 164 11.44 15.87 -8.56
CA LYS A 164 12.53 15.30 -7.77
C LYS A 164 12.11 15.19 -6.31
N ILE A 165 12.33 14.03 -5.69
CA ILE A 165 12.01 13.79 -4.28
C ILE A 165 13.24 13.28 -3.56
N ILE A 166 13.56 13.88 -2.41
CA ILE A 166 14.57 13.38 -1.48
C ILE A 166 13.86 12.54 -0.42
N ILE A 167 14.44 11.38 -0.09
CA ILE A 167 13.97 10.49 0.95
C ILE A 167 15.11 10.31 1.94
N THR A 168 14.85 10.44 3.23
CA THR A 168 15.87 10.36 4.27
C THR A 168 15.31 9.92 5.62
N THR A 169 16.21 9.62 6.56
CA THR A 169 15.93 9.47 7.97
C THR A 169 16.79 10.46 8.78
N PRO A 170 16.34 10.90 9.97
CA PRO A 170 17.16 11.74 10.83
C PRO A 170 18.37 10.97 11.39
N VAL A 171 19.32 11.71 11.94
CA VAL A 171 20.48 11.11 12.62
C VAL A 171 20.03 10.18 13.74
N GLY A 172 20.63 8.98 13.78
CA GLY A 172 20.31 7.93 14.75
C GLY A 172 19.14 7.01 14.35
N GLU A 173 18.48 7.26 13.22
CA GLU A 173 17.50 6.34 12.66
C GLU A 173 18.11 5.51 11.54
N ASP A 174 18.39 4.24 11.85
CA ASP A 174 19.08 3.30 10.95
C ASP A 174 18.10 2.42 10.14
N HIS A 175 16.78 2.50 10.43
CA HIS A 175 15.77 1.71 9.72
C HIS A 175 15.44 2.33 8.36
N CYS A 176 16.10 1.83 7.30
CA CYS A 176 15.95 2.36 5.94
C CYS A 176 14.95 1.60 5.05
N ILE A 177 14.40 0.46 5.49
CA ILE A 177 13.51 -0.35 4.64
C ILE A 177 12.25 0.41 4.21
N SER A 178 11.69 1.26 5.07
CA SER A 178 10.54 2.13 4.75
C SER A 178 10.91 3.15 3.68
N CYS A 179 12.12 3.72 3.73
CA CYS A 179 12.63 4.63 2.72
C CYS A 179 12.80 3.92 1.37
N ASN A 180 13.32 2.69 1.36
CA ASN A 180 13.51 1.90 0.16
C ASN A 180 12.16 1.52 -0.49
N VAL A 181 11.15 1.14 0.31
CA VAL A 181 9.79 0.88 -0.16
C VAL A 181 9.18 2.14 -0.77
N LEU A 182 9.30 3.27 -0.09
CA LEU A 182 8.78 4.55 -0.58
C LEU A 182 9.48 4.97 -1.88
N GLU A 183 10.81 4.79 -1.98
CA GLU A 183 11.56 5.02 -3.20
C GLU A 183 10.99 4.20 -4.36
N SER A 184 10.79 2.89 -4.17
CA SER A 184 10.27 2.01 -5.22
C SER A 184 8.87 2.42 -5.70
N LEU A 185 8.01 2.85 -4.77
CA LEU A 185 6.67 3.37 -5.09
C LEU A 185 6.74 4.68 -5.90
N LEU A 186 7.59 5.60 -5.51
CA LEU A 186 7.76 6.88 -6.21
C LEU A 186 8.36 6.69 -7.61
N LEU A 187 9.34 5.80 -7.74
CA LEU A 187 9.90 5.41 -9.04
C LEU A 187 8.84 4.80 -9.95
N SER A 188 7.96 3.94 -9.42
CA SER A 188 6.85 3.36 -10.18
C SER A 188 5.85 4.40 -10.67
N LYS A 189 5.76 5.55 -10.00
CA LYS A 189 4.92 6.70 -10.38
C LYS A 189 5.64 7.70 -11.30
N GLY A 190 6.91 7.46 -11.63
CA GLY A 190 7.69 8.29 -12.55
C GLY A 190 8.34 9.52 -11.92
N PHE A 191 8.53 9.54 -10.59
CA PHE A 191 9.35 10.54 -9.92
C PHE A 191 10.84 10.19 -10.02
N THR A 192 11.69 11.21 -10.00
CA THR A 192 13.13 11.03 -9.77
C THR A 192 13.39 11.08 -8.27
N THR A 193 13.97 10.02 -7.70
CA THR A 193 14.19 9.91 -6.26
C THR A 193 15.67 9.97 -5.92
N PHE A 194 15.95 10.55 -4.77
CA PHE A 194 17.27 10.58 -4.13
C PHE A 194 17.10 10.04 -2.70
N ASN A 195 17.35 8.77 -2.52
CA ASN A 195 17.30 8.13 -1.21
C ASN A 195 18.69 8.27 -0.55
N ILE A 196 18.77 9.13 0.44
CA ILE A 196 19.98 9.42 1.21
C ILE A 196 19.90 8.87 2.64
N SER A 197 18.95 7.95 2.92
CA SER A 197 18.91 7.20 4.18
C SER A 197 20.02 6.13 4.24
N PRO A 198 20.43 5.68 5.43
CA PRO A 198 19.98 6.05 6.76
C PRO A 198 20.76 7.23 7.38
N SER A 199 20.26 7.71 8.53
CA SER A 199 21.03 8.55 9.49
C SER A 199 21.70 9.78 8.87
N THR A 200 20.95 10.61 8.14
CA THR A 200 21.49 11.77 7.42
C THR A 200 21.56 13.01 8.34
N PRO A 201 22.75 13.63 8.52
CA PRO A 201 22.89 14.90 9.24
C PRO A 201 22.14 16.04 8.55
N ALA A 202 21.52 16.93 9.36
CA ALA A 202 20.71 18.05 8.88
C ALA A 202 21.49 18.98 7.94
N GLU A 203 22.75 19.27 8.26
CA GLU A 203 23.62 20.14 7.46
C GLU A 203 23.87 19.54 6.07
N SER A 204 24.11 18.22 6.02
CA SER A 204 24.30 17.48 4.74
C SER A 204 23.01 17.48 3.91
N LEU A 205 21.86 17.28 4.55
CA LEU A 205 20.56 17.38 3.90
C LEU A 205 20.32 18.77 3.30
N ILE A 206 20.61 19.85 4.08
CA ILE A 206 20.43 21.22 3.62
C ILE A 206 21.31 21.52 2.39
N GLN A 207 22.57 21.10 2.40
CA GLN A 207 23.47 21.26 1.26
C GLN A 207 22.96 20.50 0.04
N PHE A 208 22.49 19.26 0.22
CA PHE A 208 21.99 18.43 -0.85
C PHE A 208 20.69 19.00 -1.46
N VAL A 209 19.80 19.54 -0.63
CA VAL A 209 18.58 20.24 -1.07
C VAL A 209 18.89 21.42 -1.96
N LYS A 210 19.90 22.24 -1.62
CA LYS A 210 20.33 23.39 -2.44
C LYS A 210 20.82 22.96 -3.83
N THR A 211 21.48 21.78 -3.89
CA THR A 211 22.01 21.21 -5.14
C THR A 211 20.92 20.59 -5.99
N VAL A 212 20.08 19.73 -5.40
CA VAL A 212 19.06 18.94 -6.12
C VAL A 212 17.83 19.79 -6.48
N ARG A 213 17.47 20.74 -5.61
CA ARG A 213 16.24 21.55 -5.69
C ARG A 213 15.00 20.64 -5.84
N PRO A 214 14.70 19.81 -4.84
CA PRO A 214 13.61 18.84 -4.92
C PRO A 214 12.25 19.53 -4.84
N THR A 215 11.23 18.85 -5.37
CA THR A 215 9.82 19.23 -5.19
C THR A 215 9.32 18.95 -3.79
N ALA A 216 9.84 17.87 -3.17
CA ALA A 216 9.50 17.48 -1.81
C ALA A 216 10.66 16.73 -1.14
N ILE A 217 10.63 16.75 0.21
CA ILE A 217 11.51 15.97 1.08
C ILE A 217 10.62 15.11 1.96
N LEU A 218 10.89 13.81 2.01
CA LEU A 218 10.19 12.83 2.82
C LEU A 218 11.14 12.31 3.90
N ILE A 219 10.76 12.48 5.16
CA ILE A 219 11.56 12.08 6.32
C ILE A 219 10.82 10.94 7.01
N SER A 220 11.43 9.75 7.05
CA SER A 220 10.90 8.59 7.78
C SER A 220 11.42 8.60 9.21
N ILE A 221 10.50 8.48 10.16
CA ILE A 221 10.78 8.42 11.60
C ILE A 221 10.03 7.22 12.17
N ARG A 222 10.68 6.44 13.02
CA ARG A 222 10.07 5.32 13.73
C ARG A 222 9.65 5.73 15.14
#